data_782245a288de3b3a1fc12638c4dabbb4
#
_entry.id   782245a288de3b3a1fc12638c4dabbb4
#
_cell.length_a   1.000
_cell.length_b   1.000
_cell.length_c   1.000
_cell.angle_alpha   90.00
_cell.angle_beta   90.00
_cell.angle_gamma   90.00
#
_symmetry.space_group_name_H-M   'P 1'
#
loop_
_entity.id
_entity.type
_entity.pdbx_description
1 polymer ?
#
loop_
_entity_poly.entity_id
_entity_poly.type
_entity_poly.pdbx_seq_one_letter_code
_entity_poly.pdbx_strand_id
1 'polypeptide(L)'
;MHILVSVVIIVSVMAFFFYASYSIRACIYMRVFCCKKTEEKIIAITFDDGPDPIQTPKVLKVLREKHIPACFFCIGNKIKGNEELLRQIIKEGH
;
A
#
# COMPACT_ATOMS: atom_id res chain seq x y z
N MET A 1 -16.39 3.94 -43.70
CA MET A 1 -14.98 4.13 -43.30
C MET A 1 -14.85 4.95 -42.03
N HIS A 2 -15.51 6.11 -41.90
CA HIS A 2 -15.45 6.95 -40.69
C HIS A 2 -16.00 6.24 -39.44
N ILE A 3 -17.09 5.48 -39.53
CA ILE A 3 -17.66 4.72 -38.40
C ILE A 3 -16.69 3.66 -37.91
N LEU A 4 -16.04 2.93 -38.80
CA LEU A 4 -15.06 1.91 -38.43
C LEU A 4 -13.86 2.51 -37.70
N VAL A 5 -13.34 3.64 -38.17
CA VAL A 5 -12.26 4.39 -37.54
C VAL A 5 -12.67 4.88 -36.15
N SER A 6 -13.87 5.41 -36.00
CA SER A 6 -14.38 5.86 -34.69
C SER A 6 -14.51 4.73 -33.70
N VAL A 7 -15.00 3.57 -34.14
CA VAL A 7 -15.10 2.37 -33.27
C VAL A 7 -13.72 1.91 -32.81
N VAL A 8 -12.74 1.86 -33.71
CA VAL A 8 -11.36 1.47 -33.34
C VAL A 8 -10.77 2.43 -32.31
N ILE A 9 -10.97 3.74 -32.49
CA ILE A 9 -10.47 4.74 -31.54
C ILE A 9 -11.13 4.54 -30.15
N ILE A 10 -12.45 4.37 -30.10
CA ILE A 10 -13.17 4.18 -28.83
C ILE A 10 -12.68 2.92 -28.11
N VAL A 11 -12.55 1.81 -28.83
CA VAL A 11 -12.05 0.55 -28.24
C VAL A 11 -10.63 0.70 -27.72
N SER A 12 -9.75 1.39 -28.46
CA SER A 12 -8.37 1.63 -28.03
C SER A 12 -8.29 2.49 -26.77
N VAL A 13 -9.11 3.53 -26.68
CA VAL A 13 -9.19 4.40 -25.49
C VAL A 13 -9.73 3.62 -24.28
N MET A 14 -10.76 2.82 -24.46
CA MET A 14 -11.29 1.98 -23.38
C MET A 14 -10.25 0.95 -22.90
N ALA A 15 -9.56 0.29 -23.82
CA ALA A 15 -8.48 -0.65 -23.49
C ALA A 15 -7.33 0.02 -22.74
N PHE A 16 -6.96 1.25 -23.13
CA PHE A 16 -5.96 2.03 -22.40
C PHE A 16 -6.38 2.34 -20.97
N PHE A 17 -7.59 2.83 -20.75
CA PHE A 17 -8.07 3.12 -19.39
C PHE A 17 -8.22 1.86 -18.54
N PHE A 18 -8.64 0.74 -19.14
CA PHE A 18 -8.70 -0.54 -18.47
C PHE A 18 -7.30 -0.99 -18.02
N TYR A 19 -6.31 -0.92 -18.90
CA TYR A 19 -4.92 -1.24 -18.59
C TYR A 19 -4.36 -0.30 -17.52
N ALA A 20 -4.61 0.99 -17.61
CA ALA A 20 -4.16 1.99 -16.65
C ALA A 20 -4.71 1.75 -15.24
N SER A 21 -5.97 1.31 -15.15
CA SER A 21 -6.63 1.02 -13.86
C SER A 21 -6.26 -0.32 -13.27
N TYR A 22 -6.00 -1.32 -14.12
CA TYR A 22 -5.70 -2.69 -13.67
C TYR A 22 -4.23 -2.90 -13.33
N SER A 23 -3.32 -2.24 -14.04
CA SER A 23 -1.88 -2.46 -13.89
C SER A 23 -1.27 -1.52 -12.84
N ILE A 24 -0.99 -2.04 -11.65
CA ILE A 24 -0.29 -1.33 -10.57
C ILE A 24 1.10 -0.84 -11.03
N ARG A 25 1.77 -1.61 -11.90
CA ARG A 25 3.11 -1.28 -12.40
C ARG A 25 3.14 -0.20 -13.46
N ALA A 26 1.99 0.11 -14.05
CA ALA A 26 1.90 1.13 -15.10
C ALA A 26 2.19 2.55 -14.58
N CYS A 27 1.95 2.81 -13.28
CA CYS A 27 2.20 4.10 -12.62
C CYS A 27 1.62 5.31 -13.40
N ILE A 28 0.47 5.11 -14.09
CA ILE A 28 -0.11 6.12 -14.99
C ILE A 28 -0.74 7.26 -14.20
N TYR A 29 -1.49 6.93 -13.13
CA TYR A 29 -2.18 7.93 -12.32
C TYR A 29 -1.29 8.51 -11.21
N MET A 30 -0.39 7.69 -10.65
CA MET A 30 0.55 8.11 -9.62
C MET A 30 1.77 7.19 -9.56
N ARG A 31 2.90 7.73 -9.12
CA ARG A 31 4.10 6.90 -8.87
C ARG A 31 3.93 6.12 -7.57
N VAL A 32 4.02 4.81 -7.65
CA VAL A 32 3.97 3.92 -6.49
C VAL A 32 5.16 2.97 -6.47
N PHE A 33 5.63 2.63 -5.28
CA PHE A 33 6.63 1.60 -5.09
C PHE A 33 5.94 0.25 -4.93
N CYS A 34 5.87 -0.52 -6.01
CA CYS A 34 5.29 -1.86 -6.00
C CYS A 34 6.34 -2.97 -5.98
N CYS A 35 7.59 -2.66 -6.31
CA CYS A 35 8.72 -3.58 -6.22
C CYS A 35 10.05 -2.83 -6.24
N LYS A 36 11.07 -3.43 -5.64
CA LYS A 36 12.46 -2.99 -5.73
C LYS A 36 13.31 -4.18 -6.18
N LYS A 37 14.06 -4.00 -7.26
CA LYS A 37 15.07 -5.00 -7.66
C LYS A 37 16.27 -4.84 -6.75
N THR A 38 16.66 -5.90 -6.07
CA THR A 38 17.84 -5.96 -5.21
C THR A 38 18.40 -7.37 -5.21
N GLU A 39 19.69 -7.51 -5.07
CA GLU A 39 20.36 -8.79 -4.86
C GLU A 39 20.51 -9.10 -3.36
N GLU A 40 20.23 -8.16 -2.51
CA GLU A 40 20.23 -8.35 -1.06
C GLU A 40 19.02 -9.18 -0.62
N LYS A 41 19.24 -10.08 0.33
CA LYS A 41 18.18 -10.91 0.93
C LYS A 41 17.43 -10.09 1.99
N ILE A 42 16.60 -9.17 1.55
CA ILE A 42 15.80 -8.29 2.40
C ILE A 42 14.31 -8.48 2.13
N ILE A 43 13.50 -8.28 3.15
CA ILE A 43 12.03 -8.27 3.07
C ILE A 43 11.50 -7.01 3.72
N ALA A 44 10.35 -6.55 3.28
CA ALA A 44 9.58 -5.52 3.96
C ALA A 44 8.40 -6.18 4.69
N ILE A 45 8.24 -5.85 5.97
CA ILE A 45 7.10 -6.32 6.76
C ILE A 45 6.08 -5.20 6.84
N THR A 46 4.85 -5.50 6.46
CA THR A 46 3.75 -4.56 6.49
C THR A 46 2.56 -5.13 7.24
N PHE A 47 1.82 -4.26 7.91
CA PHE A 47 0.58 -4.57 8.59
C PHE A 47 -0.52 -3.67 8.07
N ASP A 48 -1.60 -4.27 7.61
CA ASP A 48 -2.76 -3.57 7.09
C ASP A 48 -3.92 -3.59 8.08
N ASP A 49 -4.92 -2.74 7.85
CA ASP A 49 -6.20 -2.72 8.55
C ASP A 49 -6.18 -2.35 10.04
N GLY A 50 -5.04 -1.90 10.55
CA GLY A 50 -4.93 -1.39 11.93
C GLY A 50 -5.28 0.10 12.07
N PRO A 51 -5.02 0.69 13.24
CA PRO A 51 -4.57 0.04 14.47
C PRO A 51 -5.69 -0.75 15.18
N ASP A 52 -5.30 -1.80 15.89
CA ASP A 52 -6.20 -2.57 16.76
C ASP A 52 -5.71 -2.46 18.21
N PRO A 53 -6.59 -2.08 19.17
CA PRO A 53 -6.17 -1.81 20.54
C PRO A 53 -5.67 -3.04 21.31
N ILE A 54 -5.99 -4.24 20.82
CA ILE A 54 -5.60 -5.50 21.46
C ILE A 54 -4.42 -6.14 20.72
N GLN A 55 -4.46 -6.20 19.41
CA GLN A 55 -3.46 -6.92 18.61
C GLN A 55 -2.22 -6.08 18.31
N THR A 56 -2.39 -4.79 17.97
CA THR A 56 -1.26 -3.94 17.63
C THR A 56 -0.21 -3.83 18.75
N PRO A 57 -0.56 -3.68 20.04
CA PRO A 57 0.44 -3.72 21.11
C PRO A 57 1.22 -5.02 21.21
N LYS A 58 0.59 -6.16 20.93
CA LYS A 58 1.26 -7.47 20.91
C LYS A 58 2.27 -7.56 19.78
N VAL A 59 1.88 -7.06 18.59
CA VAL A 59 2.78 -6.99 17.43
C VAL A 59 3.97 -6.08 17.73
N LEU A 60 3.75 -4.89 18.26
CA LEU A 60 4.81 -3.95 18.63
C LEU A 60 5.78 -4.55 19.65
N LYS A 61 5.28 -5.32 20.60
CA LYS A 61 6.14 -6.03 21.56
C LYS A 61 7.09 -6.99 20.85
N VAL A 62 6.60 -7.81 19.93
CA VAL A 62 7.43 -8.76 19.17
C VAL A 62 8.43 -8.04 18.27
N LEU A 63 8.00 -7.00 17.57
CA LEU A 63 8.89 -6.20 16.71
C LEU A 63 10.03 -5.57 17.50
N ARG A 64 9.74 -5.05 18.70
CA ARG A 64 10.73 -4.49 19.63
C ARG A 64 11.72 -5.52 20.12
N GLU A 65 11.23 -6.69 20.58
CA GLU A 65 12.07 -7.80 21.06
C GLU A 65 13.00 -8.34 19.98
N LYS A 66 12.56 -8.30 18.71
CA LYS A 66 13.33 -8.77 17.56
C LYS A 66 14.13 -7.66 16.84
N HIS A 67 13.98 -6.43 17.27
CA HIS A 67 14.58 -5.26 16.60
C HIS A 67 14.25 -5.15 15.11
N ILE A 68 13.00 -5.43 14.76
CA ILE A 68 12.52 -5.46 13.36
C ILE A 68 11.69 -4.22 13.08
N PRO A 69 12.07 -3.37 12.10
CA PRO A 69 11.22 -2.29 11.63
C PRO A 69 10.07 -2.84 10.77
N ALA A 70 8.93 -2.17 10.80
CA ALA A 70 7.78 -2.53 9.99
C ALA A 70 7.05 -1.27 9.50
N CYS A 71 6.15 -1.43 8.55
CA CYS A 71 5.28 -0.37 8.06
C CYS A 71 3.82 -0.71 8.40
N PHE A 72 3.09 0.27 8.91
CA PHE A 72 1.68 0.11 9.28
C PHE A 72 0.81 0.96 8.35
N PHE A 73 -0.07 0.30 7.60
CA PHE A 73 -1.10 0.95 6.78
C PHE A 73 -2.40 0.98 7.58
N CYS A 74 -2.68 2.13 8.20
CA CYS A 74 -3.80 2.28 9.12
C CYS A 74 -5.07 2.70 8.42
N ILE A 75 -6.21 2.21 8.90
CA ILE A 75 -7.54 2.67 8.50
C ILE A 75 -7.91 3.91 9.31
N GLY A 76 -8.21 5.02 8.63
CA GLY A 76 -8.50 6.31 9.26
C GLY A 76 -9.58 6.25 10.35
N ASN A 77 -10.66 5.50 10.10
CA ASN A 77 -11.76 5.29 11.06
C ASN A 77 -11.33 4.57 12.36
N LYS A 78 -10.24 3.76 12.32
CA LYS A 78 -9.70 3.06 13.49
C LYS A 78 -8.67 3.88 14.27
N ILE A 79 -8.25 5.01 13.75
CA ILE A 79 -7.32 5.92 14.42
C ILE A 79 -8.03 6.64 15.56
N LYS A 80 -9.30 7.03 15.36
CA LYS A 80 -10.08 7.70 16.39
C LYS A 80 -10.22 6.84 17.64
N GLY A 81 -9.70 7.33 18.75
CA GLY A 81 -9.64 6.61 20.03
C GLY A 81 -8.40 5.71 20.19
N ASN A 82 -7.54 5.64 19.18
CA ASN A 82 -6.28 4.88 19.22
C ASN A 82 -5.06 5.76 18.86
N GLU A 83 -5.17 7.08 19.05
CA GLU A 83 -4.13 8.05 18.69
C GLU A 83 -2.82 7.80 19.45
N GLU A 84 -2.91 7.36 20.71
CA GLU A 84 -1.73 7.06 21.51
C GLU A 84 -0.98 5.84 20.98
N LEU A 85 -1.73 4.84 20.50
CA LEU A 85 -1.15 3.66 19.87
C LEU A 85 -0.42 4.03 18.57
N LEU A 86 -0.96 4.97 17.79
CA LEU A 86 -0.32 5.48 16.60
C LEU A 86 0.99 6.22 16.93
N ARG A 87 0.98 7.05 18.00
CA ARG A 87 2.21 7.71 18.49
C ARG A 87 3.26 6.70 18.91
N GLN A 88 2.83 5.61 19.55
CA GLN A 88 3.74 4.53 19.95
C GLN A 88 4.38 3.85 18.74
N ILE A 89 3.61 3.53 17.69
CA ILE A 89 4.12 2.97 16.43
C ILE A 89 5.24 3.86 15.87
N ILE A 90 4.98 5.17 15.78
CA ILE A 90 5.96 6.14 15.26
C ILE A 90 7.18 6.25 16.17
N LYS A 91 6.99 6.32 17.49
CA LYS A 91 8.06 6.43 18.48
C LYS A 91 9.00 5.24 18.46
N GLU A 92 8.49 4.05 18.15
CA GLU A 92 9.26 2.81 18.05
C GLU A 92 9.97 2.65 16.68
N GLY A 93 9.83 3.62 15.77
CA GLY A 93 10.57 3.65 14.50
C GLY A 93 9.91 2.89 13.35
N HIS A 94 8.59 2.68 13.44
CA HIS A 94 7.79 2.06 12.40
C HIS A 94 7.11 3.10 11.51
#